data_05076dcf0e261a25ffd67399c4c2e9f5
#
_entry.id   05076dcf0e261a25ffd67399c4c2e9f5
#
_cell.length_a   1.000
_cell.length_b   1.000
_cell.length_c   1.000
_cell.angle_alpha   90.00
_cell.angle_beta   90.00
_cell.angle_gamma   90.00
#
_symmetry.space_group_name_H-M   'P 1'
#
loop_
_entity.id
_entity.type
_entity.pdbx_description
1 polymer ?
#
loop_
_entity_poly.entity_id
_entity_poly.type
_entity_poly.pdbx_seq_one_letter_code
_entity_poly.pdbx_strand_id
1 'polypeptide(L)'
;MKLTSYFKDKILIILINLLAILLIIFLLLAFKVSIFLTLMASFILIINSITIFSFDYFRKKNFYLNLINNLDRLDKKYLVMETIDNPSFYEGKLIKQILYETDKSMLEEIDKYKLNLEDFKDYIEMWIHEVKMPLATLMLMTHNHKEMDNKYLFQLKRLDNYLDQILYYVRSNYLEEDFTFQTVSLDKIIIRVALKNKDDLLENNIDFIVNTNSLKVVTDYKWLEFILNQVINNSIKYKRNIKNSYIKIDAFLENDKIKLTVLDNGWGISKNDLPKVFNKSFTGSNGIYNSKSTGMGLYIAKKLCDKLGHKLEIESTINSYTLVTITFGINDFYNNYSSITKL
;
A
#
# COMPACT_ATOMS: atom_id res chain seq x y z
N MET A 1 -27.83 -20.84 9.80
CA MET A 1 -28.62 -20.99 11.05
C MET A 1 -28.97 -22.46 11.22
N LYS A 2 -28.53 -23.12 12.32
CA LYS A 2 -28.88 -24.53 12.59
C LYS A 2 -30.29 -24.61 13.15
N LEU A 3 -31.03 -25.65 12.76
CA LEU A 3 -32.40 -25.89 13.21
C LEU A 3 -32.47 -25.98 14.76
N THR A 4 -31.50 -26.63 15.34
CA THR A 4 -31.39 -26.80 16.80
C THR A 4 -31.26 -25.48 17.56
N SER A 5 -30.52 -24.50 17.01
CA SER A 5 -30.38 -23.19 17.62
C SER A 5 -31.68 -22.38 17.53
N TYR A 6 -32.41 -22.48 16.42
CA TYR A 6 -33.73 -21.83 16.30
C TYR A 6 -34.73 -22.37 17.30
N PHE A 7 -34.83 -23.69 17.45
CA PHE A 7 -35.75 -24.28 18.42
C PHE A 7 -35.37 -23.94 19.88
N LYS A 8 -34.09 -23.89 20.21
CA LYS A 8 -33.63 -23.41 21.54
C LYS A 8 -34.09 -21.99 21.84
N ASP A 9 -33.97 -21.10 20.88
CA ASP A 9 -34.37 -19.70 21.03
C ASP A 9 -35.90 -19.56 21.18
N LYS A 10 -36.67 -20.41 20.52
CA LYS A 10 -38.15 -20.38 20.52
C LYS A 10 -38.79 -21.32 21.54
N ILE A 11 -38.01 -21.98 22.41
CA ILE A 11 -38.51 -23.01 23.32
C ILE A 11 -39.66 -22.52 24.20
N LEU A 12 -39.56 -21.28 24.72
CA LEU A 12 -40.59 -20.67 25.56
C LEU A 12 -41.90 -20.50 24.78
N ILE A 13 -41.83 -20.02 23.53
CA ILE A 13 -43.02 -19.80 22.70
C ILE A 13 -43.64 -21.14 22.31
N ILE A 14 -42.85 -22.15 22.06
CA ILE A 14 -43.31 -23.52 21.75
C ILE A 14 -44.03 -24.11 22.95
N LEU A 15 -43.49 -23.97 24.18
CA LEU A 15 -44.11 -24.43 25.41
C LEU A 15 -45.45 -23.73 25.69
N ILE A 16 -45.51 -22.41 25.50
CA ILE A 16 -46.75 -21.64 25.64
C ILE A 16 -47.82 -22.11 24.64
N ASN A 17 -47.41 -22.34 23.39
CA ASN A 17 -48.31 -22.81 22.33
C ASN A 17 -48.83 -24.22 22.62
N LEU A 18 -47.98 -25.14 23.10
CA LEU A 18 -48.35 -26.48 23.50
C LEU A 18 -49.33 -26.48 24.69
N LEU A 19 -49.07 -25.62 25.70
CA LEU A 19 -49.98 -25.44 26.84
C LEU A 19 -51.35 -24.89 26.42
N ALA A 20 -51.37 -23.94 25.49
CA ALA A 20 -52.61 -23.40 24.91
C ALA A 20 -53.44 -24.46 24.18
N ILE A 21 -52.80 -25.32 23.38
CA ILE A 21 -53.42 -26.45 22.70
C ILE A 21 -54.02 -27.43 23.68
N LEU A 22 -53.26 -27.80 24.76
CA LEU A 22 -53.74 -28.70 25.83
C LEU A 22 -54.95 -28.12 26.54
N LEU A 23 -54.94 -26.81 26.84
CA LEU A 23 -56.06 -26.12 27.50
C LEU A 23 -57.32 -26.12 26.65
N ILE A 24 -57.17 -25.88 25.32
CA ILE A 24 -58.31 -25.94 24.39
C ILE A 24 -58.90 -27.35 24.33
N ILE A 25 -58.04 -28.37 24.25
CA ILE A 25 -58.50 -29.80 24.24
C ILE A 25 -59.23 -30.10 25.55
N PHE A 26 -58.71 -29.68 26.70
CA PHE A 26 -59.36 -29.88 28.02
C PHE A 26 -60.73 -29.21 28.05
N LEU A 27 -60.88 -27.99 27.60
CA LEU A 27 -62.14 -27.25 27.55
C LEU A 27 -63.17 -27.98 26.63
N LEU A 28 -62.76 -28.41 25.44
CA LEU A 28 -63.62 -29.10 24.52
C LEU A 28 -64.18 -30.42 25.11
N LEU A 29 -63.32 -31.18 25.85
CA LEU A 29 -63.76 -32.38 26.55
C LEU A 29 -64.66 -32.10 27.72
N ALA A 30 -64.40 -31.02 28.50
CA ALA A 30 -65.24 -30.60 29.62
C ALA A 30 -66.68 -30.20 29.16
N PHE A 31 -66.79 -29.58 28.03
CA PHE A 31 -68.09 -29.24 27.39
C PHE A 31 -68.73 -30.43 26.64
N LYS A 32 -68.19 -31.67 26.80
CA LYS A 32 -68.73 -32.92 26.17
C LYS A 32 -68.88 -32.82 24.65
N VAL A 33 -67.99 -32.08 23.99
CA VAL A 33 -67.91 -32.06 22.51
C VAL A 33 -67.50 -33.43 21.99
N SER A 34 -68.03 -33.84 20.85
CA SER A 34 -67.70 -35.14 20.29
C SER A 34 -66.22 -35.32 20.07
N ILE A 35 -65.68 -36.51 20.33
CA ILE A 35 -64.28 -36.86 20.23
C ILE A 35 -63.76 -36.57 18.80
N PHE A 36 -64.57 -36.81 17.77
CA PHE A 36 -64.19 -36.53 16.39
C PHE A 36 -63.91 -35.04 16.12
N LEU A 37 -64.77 -34.14 16.60
CA LEU A 37 -64.57 -32.71 16.46
C LEU A 37 -63.37 -32.21 17.30
N THR A 38 -63.14 -32.76 18.48
CA THR A 38 -62.00 -32.45 19.32
C THR A 38 -60.67 -32.84 18.63
N LEU A 39 -60.60 -34.01 17.99
CA LEU A 39 -59.45 -34.45 17.21
C LEU A 39 -59.23 -33.59 15.97
N MET A 40 -60.30 -33.22 15.26
CA MET A 40 -60.17 -32.33 14.10
C MET A 40 -59.67 -30.94 14.51
N ALA A 41 -60.19 -30.35 15.60
CA ALA A 41 -59.75 -29.04 16.10
C ALA A 41 -58.26 -29.07 16.54
N SER A 42 -57.84 -30.12 17.29
CA SER A 42 -56.47 -30.28 17.69
C SER A 42 -55.50 -30.45 16.51
N PHE A 43 -55.90 -31.21 15.50
CA PHE A 43 -55.12 -31.38 14.25
C PHE A 43 -54.91 -30.06 13.51
N ILE A 44 -55.96 -29.27 13.37
CA ILE A 44 -55.87 -27.92 12.75
C ILE A 44 -54.95 -26.99 13.52
N LEU A 45 -54.99 -26.97 14.84
CA LEU A 45 -54.12 -26.15 15.69
C LEU A 45 -52.64 -26.55 15.58
N ILE A 46 -52.40 -27.88 15.54
CA ILE A 46 -51.01 -28.38 15.38
C ILE A 46 -50.47 -28.01 13.99
N ILE A 47 -51.22 -28.18 12.92
CA ILE A 47 -50.81 -27.78 11.57
C ILE A 47 -50.53 -26.31 11.50
N ASN A 48 -51.42 -25.47 12.06
CA ASN A 48 -51.24 -24.04 12.07
C ASN A 48 -49.95 -23.65 12.81
N SER A 49 -49.67 -24.26 13.96
CA SER A 49 -48.42 -24.02 14.70
C SER A 49 -47.19 -24.42 13.88
N ILE A 50 -47.21 -25.59 13.24
CA ILE A 50 -46.10 -26.07 12.39
C ILE A 50 -45.86 -25.09 11.22
N THR A 51 -46.92 -24.61 10.57
CA THR A 51 -46.79 -23.69 9.42
C THR A 51 -46.23 -22.34 9.84
N ILE A 52 -46.64 -21.78 10.99
CA ILE A 52 -46.13 -20.51 11.50
C ILE A 52 -44.61 -20.63 11.83
N PHE A 53 -44.19 -21.64 12.57
CA PHE A 53 -42.78 -21.84 12.91
C PHE A 53 -41.92 -22.16 11.69
N SER A 54 -42.46 -22.95 10.75
CA SER A 54 -41.76 -23.28 9.52
C SER A 54 -41.51 -22.04 8.65
N PHE A 55 -42.58 -21.22 8.48
CA PHE A 55 -42.49 -19.97 7.71
C PHE A 55 -41.48 -19.00 8.33
N ASP A 56 -41.53 -18.77 9.66
CA ASP A 56 -40.59 -17.90 10.36
C ASP A 56 -39.14 -18.42 10.25
N TYR A 57 -38.95 -19.74 10.39
CA TYR A 57 -37.63 -20.36 10.24
C TYR A 57 -37.02 -20.16 8.84
N PHE A 58 -37.78 -20.47 7.78
CA PHE A 58 -37.25 -20.35 6.42
C PHE A 58 -36.97 -18.89 6.04
N ARG A 59 -37.82 -17.97 6.43
CA ARG A 59 -37.65 -16.54 6.21
C ARG A 59 -36.35 -16.02 6.86
N LYS A 60 -36.12 -16.35 8.13
CA LYS A 60 -34.92 -15.94 8.87
C LYS A 60 -33.67 -16.66 8.39
N LYS A 61 -33.77 -17.97 8.13
CA LYS A 61 -32.64 -18.79 7.65
C LYS A 61 -32.04 -18.22 6.37
N ASN A 62 -32.85 -17.90 5.39
CA ASN A 62 -32.36 -17.40 4.11
C ASN A 62 -31.66 -16.06 4.26
N PHE A 63 -32.21 -15.15 5.04
CA PHE A 63 -31.58 -13.86 5.29
C PHE A 63 -30.21 -14.01 5.95
N TYR A 64 -30.09 -14.77 7.05
CA TYR A 64 -28.82 -14.93 7.76
C TYR A 64 -27.79 -15.73 6.97
N LEU A 65 -28.22 -16.74 6.19
CA LEU A 65 -27.29 -17.46 5.32
C LEU A 65 -26.73 -16.58 4.21
N ASN A 66 -27.57 -15.79 3.56
CA ASN A 66 -27.11 -14.86 2.53
C ASN A 66 -26.14 -13.83 3.11
N LEU A 67 -26.46 -13.28 4.28
CA LEU A 67 -25.60 -12.32 4.98
C LEU A 67 -24.21 -12.90 5.27
N ILE A 68 -24.14 -14.12 5.83
CA ILE A 68 -22.86 -14.77 6.15
C ILE A 68 -22.10 -15.12 4.87
N ASN A 69 -22.75 -15.74 3.89
CA ASN A 69 -22.13 -16.14 2.63
C ASN A 69 -21.58 -14.94 1.85
N ASN A 70 -22.31 -13.82 1.83
CA ASN A 70 -21.86 -12.59 1.18
C ASN A 70 -20.67 -12.00 1.93
N LEU A 71 -20.71 -11.98 3.27
CA LEU A 71 -19.59 -11.54 4.09
C LEU A 71 -18.32 -12.37 3.83
N ASP A 72 -18.44 -13.69 3.70
CA ASP A 72 -17.28 -14.56 3.47
C ASP A 72 -16.66 -14.39 2.08
N ARG A 73 -17.46 -14.05 1.07
CA ARG A 73 -17.02 -13.89 -0.33
C ARG A 73 -16.39 -12.51 -0.61
N LEU A 74 -16.71 -11.51 0.19
CA LEU A 74 -16.20 -10.15 -0.02
C LEU A 74 -14.77 -10.01 0.50
N ASP A 75 -13.87 -9.49 -0.34
CA ASP A 75 -12.53 -9.06 0.10
C ASP A 75 -12.63 -7.88 1.08
N LYS A 76 -13.51 -6.93 0.78
CA LYS A 76 -13.80 -5.75 1.61
C LYS A 76 -15.11 -5.97 2.37
N LYS A 77 -15.00 -6.38 3.63
CA LYS A 77 -16.14 -6.81 4.47
C LYS A 77 -17.18 -5.72 4.72
N TYR A 78 -16.79 -4.45 4.71
CA TYR A 78 -17.69 -3.31 4.87
C TYR A 78 -18.71 -3.18 3.73
N LEU A 79 -18.42 -3.70 2.54
CA LEU A 79 -19.36 -3.69 1.41
C LEU A 79 -20.53 -4.69 1.58
N VAL A 80 -20.59 -5.42 2.68
CA VAL A 80 -21.67 -6.40 2.90
C VAL A 80 -23.05 -5.76 2.87
N MET A 81 -23.16 -4.49 3.28
CA MET A 81 -24.42 -3.74 3.27
C MET A 81 -25.06 -3.61 1.89
N GLU A 82 -24.24 -3.43 0.84
CA GLU A 82 -24.73 -3.30 -0.54
C GLU A 82 -25.29 -4.63 -1.09
N THR A 83 -24.89 -5.74 -0.47
CA THR A 83 -25.30 -7.09 -0.89
C THR A 83 -26.50 -7.64 -0.14
N ILE A 84 -27.03 -6.92 0.86
CA ILE A 84 -28.15 -7.38 1.70
C ILE A 84 -29.49 -6.96 1.10
N ASP A 85 -30.28 -7.95 0.72
CA ASP A 85 -31.68 -7.73 0.33
C ASP A 85 -32.52 -7.14 1.47
N ASN A 86 -33.61 -6.44 1.12
CA ASN A 86 -34.51 -5.89 2.13
C ASN A 86 -35.28 -7.00 2.86
N PRO A 87 -35.03 -7.22 4.16
CA PRO A 87 -35.70 -8.28 4.90
C PRO A 87 -37.17 -7.94 5.14
N SER A 88 -38.04 -8.96 5.09
CA SER A 88 -39.48 -8.81 5.31
C SER A 88 -39.89 -8.80 6.79
N PHE A 89 -38.94 -8.99 7.73
CA PHE A 89 -39.20 -9.07 9.17
C PHE A 89 -38.48 -7.96 9.93
N TYR A 90 -39.03 -7.56 11.07
CA TYR A 90 -38.61 -6.37 11.81
C TYR A 90 -37.15 -6.43 12.27
N GLU A 91 -36.74 -7.53 12.89
CA GLU A 91 -35.36 -7.70 13.41
C GLU A 91 -34.32 -7.63 12.27
N GLY A 92 -34.65 -8.18 11.09
CA GLY A 92 -33.80 -8.07 9.91
C GLY A 92 -33.66 -6.63 9.42
N LYS A 93 -34.76 -5.87 9.40
CA LYS A 93 -34.73 -4.44 9.06
C LYS A 93 -33.87 -3.64 10.03
N LEU A 94 -34.02 -3.93 11.32
CA LEU A 94 -33.24 -3.26 12.37
C LEU A 94 -31.74 -3.56 12.24
N ILE A 95 -31.38 -4.82 11.99
CA ILE A 95 -29.99 -5.21 11.75
C ILE A 95 -29.44 -4.49 10.52
N LYS A 96 -30.18 -4.45 9.43
CA LYS A 96 -29.79 -3.74 8.21
C LYS A 96 -29.57 -2.25 8.49
N GLN A 97 -30.46 -1.62 9.24
CA GLN A 97 -30.34 -0.21 9.61
C GLN A 97 -29.10 0.04 10.48
N ILE A 98 -28.89 -0.78 11.52
CA ILE A 98 -27.71 -0.64 12.39
C ILE A 98 -26.42 -0.78 11.58
N LEU A 99 -26.32 -1.78 10.71
CA LEU A 99 -25.17 -1.98 9.85
C LEU A 99 -24.95 -0.78 8.92
N TYR A 100 -26.01 -0.24 8.32
CA TYR A 100 -25.96 0.92 7.44
C TYR A 100 -25.44 2.17 8.17
N GLU A 101 -25.97 2.49 9.34
CA GLU A 101 -25.52 3.65 10.13
C GLU A 101 -24.07 3.49 10.60
N THR A 102 -23.68 2.27 10.98
CA THR A 102 -22.29 1.97 11.37
C THR A 102 -21.33 2.12 10.21
N ASP A 103 -21.69 1.58 9.05
CA ASP A 103 -20.86 1.65 7.84
C ASP A 103 -20.72 3.10 7.35
N LYS A 104 -21.82 3.83 7.31
CA LYS A 104 -21.85 5.26 6.97
C LYS A 104 -20.92 6.08 7.90
N SER A 105 -21.06 5.89 9.22
CA SER A 105 -20.19 6.59 10.19
C SER A 105 -18.71 6.24 10.01
N MET A 106 -18.41 4.97 9.69
CA MET A 106 -17.04 4.51 9.43
C MET A 106 -16.46 5.12 8.15
N LEU A 107 -17.26 5.23 7.08
CA LEU A 107 -16.86 5.87 5.83
C LEU A 107 -16.60 7.37 6.01
N GLU A 108 -17.48 8.06 6.73
CA GLU A 108 -17.30 9.49 7.04
C GLU A 108 -16.00 9.74 7.84
N GLU A 109 -15.65 8.86 8.78
CA GLU A 109 -14.41 8.99 9.54
C GLU A 109 -13.18 8.67 8.68
N ILE A 110 -13.25 7.65 7.82
CA ILE A 110 -12.17 7.33 6.87
C ILE A 110 -11.92 8.51 5.91
N ASP A 111 -12.97 9.14 5.39
CA ASP A 111 -12.83 10.30 4.50
C ASP A 111 -12.23 11.51 5.24
N LYS A 112 -12.59 11.73 6.50
CA LYS A 112 -11.94 12.72 7.35
C LYS A 112 -10.44 12.47 7.51
N TYR A 113 -10.06 11.21 7.79
CA TYR A 113 -8.63 10.84 7.88
C TYR A 113 -7.90 11.07 6.56
N LYS A 114 -8.51 10.75 5.42
CA LYS A 114 -7.91 11.01 4.11
C LYS A 114 -7.68 12.51 3.87
N LEU A 115 -8.69 13.33 4.11
CA LEU A 115 -8.57 14.79 3.98
C LEU A 115 -7.47 15.36 4.88
N ASN A 116 -7.41 14.96 6.15
CA ASN A 116 -6.36 15.39 7.07
C ASN A 116 -4.96 14.97 6.60
N LEU A 117 -4.85 13.80 5.97
CA LEU A 117 -3.57 13.33 5.41
C LEU A 117 -3.16 14.12 4.17
N GLU A 118 -4.11 14.50 3.32
CA GLU A 118 -3.87 15.36 2.15
C GLU A 118 -3.43 16.76 2.62
N ASP A 119 -4.14 17.38 3.55
CA ASP A 119 -3.78 18.66 4.13
C ASP A 119 -2.38 18.63 4.76
N PHE A 120 -2.05 17.57 5.48
CA PHE A 120 -0.72 17.38 6.07
C PHE A 120 0.37 17.27 5.00
N LYS A 121 0.11 16.55 3.91
CA LYS A 121 1.01 16.44 2.77
C LYS A 121 1.29 17.82 2.16
N ASP A 122 0.23 18.55 1.84
CA ASP A 122 0.31 19.87 1.21
C ASP A 122 1.06 20.85 2.10
N TYR A 123 0.81 20.81 3.41
CA TYR A 123 1.56 21.60 4.39
C TYR A 123 3.06 21.28 4.39
N ILE A 124 3.43 19.99 4.39
CA ILE A 124 4.84 19.58 4.35
C ILE A 124 5.51 19.99 3.04
N GLU A 125 4.82 19.85 1.90
CA GLU A 125 5.36 20.27 0.60
C GLU A 125 5.62 21.78 0.56
N MET A 126 4.66 22.58 1.00
CA MET A 126 4.80 24.03 1.12
C MET A 126 5.96 24.40 2.05
N TRP A 127 6.03 23.80 3.23
CA TRP A 127 7.08 24.06 4.20
C TRP A 127 8.48 23.74 3.65
N ILE A 128 8.64 22.62 2.93
CA ILE A 128 9.90 22.26 2.29
C ILE A 128 10.30 23.31 1.24
N HIS A 129 9.35 23.78 0.43
CA HIS A 129 9.62 24.85 -0.54
C HIS A 129 10.08 26.14 0.12
N GLU A 130 9.44 26.56 1.22
CA GLU A 130 9.82 27.75 1.97
C GLU A 130 11.21 27.63 2.62
N VAL A 131 11.60 26.44 3.11
CA VAL A 131 12.93 26.23 3.69
C VAL A 131 14.02 26.14 2.62
N LYS A 132 13.70 25.63 1.41
CA LYS A 132 14.67 25.59 0.30
C LYS A 132 15.09 26.98 -0.18
N MET A 133 14.23 27.97 -0.10
CA MET A 133 14.57 29.34 -0.53
C MET A 133 15.70 29.97 0.28
N PRO A 134 15.63 30.09 1.62
CA PRO A 134 16.75 30.62 2.43
C PRO A 134 17.98 29.70 2.36
N LEU A 135 17.80 28.38 2.19
CA LEU A 135 18.92 27.46 2.02
C LEU A 135 19.69 27.75 0.72
N ALA A 136 18.99 27.94 -0.40
CA ALA A 136 19.60 28.34 -1.67
C ALA A 136 20.33 29.70 -1.55
N THR A 137 19.73 30.66 -0.82
CA THR A 137 20.36 31.96 -0.54
C THR A 137 21.67 31.78 0.24
N LEU A 138 21.66 30.96 1.29
CA LEU A 138 22.86 30.63 2.06
C LEU A 138 23.93 29.93 1.21
N MET A 139 23.54 29.02 0.31
CA MET A 139 24.49 28.39 -0.63
C MET A 139 25.13 29.40 -1.58
N LEU A 140 24.36 30.35 -2.12
CA LEU A 140 24.88 31.42 -2.97
C LEU A 140 25.81 32.38 -2.19
N MET A 141 25.47 32.74 -0.95
CA MET A 141 26.33 33.55 -0.10
C MET A 141 27.67 32.87 0.19
N THR A 142 27.66 31.56 0.50
CA THR A 142 28.89 30.79 0.73
C THR A 142 29.75 30.67 -0.51
N HIS A 143 29.12 30.55 -1.69
CA HIS A 143 29.84 30.44 -2.98
C HIS A 143 30.55 31.78 -3.34
N ASN A 144 29.93 32.89 -3.02
CA ASN A 144 30.47 34.22 -3.32
C ASN A 144 31.58 34.68 -2.37
N HIS A 145 31.65 34.09 -1.17
CA HIS A 145 32.70 34.39 -0.18
C HIS A 145 33.82 33.33 -0.25
N LYS A 146 34.88 33.60 -0.99
CA LYS A 146 36.03 32.68 -1.19
C LYS A 146 36.76 32.29 0.10
N GLU A 147 36.50 32.97 1.22
CA GLU A 147 37.11 32.67 2.53
C GLU A 147 36.26 31.73 3.40
N MET A 148 35.05 31.36 2.99
CA MET A 148 34.23 30.44 3.76
C MET A 148 34.68 29.01 3.54
N ASP A 149 34.90 28.28 4.64
CA ASP A 149 35.32 26.87 4.66
C ASP A 149 34.32 26.00 3.87
N ASN A 150 34.81 25.21 2.93
CA ASN A 150 34.06 24.20 2.14
C ASN A 150 33.16 23.31 3.00
N LYS A 151 33.43 23.20 4.32
CA LYS A 151 32.60 22.47 5.28
C LYS A 151 31.18 23.02 5.41
N TYR A 152 31.00 24.35 5.32
CA TYR A 152 29.64 24.95 5.39
C TYR A 152 28.83 24.59 4.15
N LEU A 153 29.42 24.72 2.97
CA LEU A 153 28.76 24.35 1.71
C LEU A 153 28.36 22.89 1.70
N PHE A 154 29.23 22.01 2.21
CA PHE A 154 28.92 20.58 2.34
C PHE A 154 27.73 20.32 3.27
N GLN A 155 27.62 21.02 4.42
CA GLN A 155 26.45 20.85 5.31
C GLN A 155 25.16 21.39 4.70
N LEU A 156 25.22 22.50 3.95
CA LEU A 156 24.06 23.04 3.24
C LEU A 156 23.56 22.08 2.15
N LYS A 157 24.48 21.51 1.35
CA LYS A 157 24.13 20.44 0.37
C LYS A 157 23.49 19.23 1.04
N ARG A 158 23.94 18.84 2.24
CA ARG A 158 23.32 17.76 3.02
C ARG A 158 21.89 18.10 3.46
N LEU A 159 21.64 19.33 3.92
CA LEU A 159 20.31 19.77 4.30
C LEU A 159 19.36 19.73 3.10
N ASP A 160 19.80 20.21 1.94
CA ASP A 160 19.00 20.14 0.70
C ASP A 160 18.65 18.70 0.32
N ASN A 161 19.60 17.79 0.40
CA ASN A 161 19.37 16.36 0.16
C ASN A 161 18.38 15.75 1.17
N TYR A 162 18.38 16.17 2.43
CA TYR A 162 17.40 15.70 3.42
C TYR A 162 16.00 16.25 3.15
N LEU A 163 15.88 17.50 2.74
CA LEU A 163 14.60 18.08 2.31
C LEU A 163 14.02 17.34 1.10
N ASP A 164 14.86 17.03 0.10
CA ASP A 164 14.47 16.18 -1.02
C ASP A 164 13.98 14.80 -0.57
N GLN A 165 14.70 14.15 0.34
CA GLN A 165 14.27 12.83 0.86
C GLN A 165 12.91 12.90 1.57
N ILE A 166 12.66 13.92 2.39
CA ILE A 166 11.37 14.11 3.07
C ILE A 166 10.26 14.34 2.04
N LEU A 167 10.49 15.22 1.06
CA LEU A 167 9.53 15.51 0.00
C LEU A 167 9.15 14.24 -0.76
N TYR A 168 10.14 13.47 -1.23
CA TYR A 168 9.88 12.23 -1.95
C TYR A 168 9.26 11.16 -1.07
N TYR A 169 9.60 11.10 0.23
CA TYR A 169 8.96 10.20 1.17
C TYR A 169 7.47 10.52 1.36
N VAL A 170 7.13 11.79 1.57
CA VAL A 170 5.75 12.26 1.70
C VAL A 170 4.98 11.93 0.42
N ARG A 171 5.49 12.33 -0.74
CA ARG A 171 4.88 12.02 -2.03
C ARG A 171 4.72 10.51 -2.25
N SER A 172 5.72 9.70 -1.92
CA SER A 172 5.65 8.25 -2.09
C SER A 172 4.59 7.56 -1.24
N ASN A 173 4.14 8.16 -0.13
CA ASN A 173 3.11 7.58 0.74
C ASN A 173 1.69 7.86 0.24
N TYR A 174 1.46 9.04 -0.37
CA TYR A 174 0.12 9.58 -0.58
C TYR A 174 -0.32 9.66 -2.05
N LEU A 175 0.57 9.42 -3.02
CA LEU A 175 0.26 9.60 -4.43
C LEU A 175 0.23 8.26 -5.17
N GLU A 176 -0.96 7.72 -5.38
CA GLU A 176 -1.21 6.72 -6.43
C GLU A 176 -1.57 7.40 -7.78
N GLU A 177 -1.91 8.69 -7.79
CA GLU A 177 -2.51 9.39 -8.93
C GLU A 177 -1.59 10.37 -9.68
N ASP A 178 -0.40 10.74 -9.13
CA ASP A 178 0.44 11.81 -9.70
C ASP A 178 1.62 11.32 -10.57
N PHE A 179 1.65 10.05 -10.98
CA PHE A 179 2.71 9.58 -11.88
C PHE A 179 2.44 9.99 -13.33
N THR A 180 3.38 10.72 -13.92
CA THR A 180 3.34 11.08 -15.34
C THR A 180 4.20 10.11 -16.14
N PHE A 181 3.61 9.00 -16.57
CA PHE A 181 4.31 8.02 -17.38
C PHE A 181 4.56 8.55 -18.80
N GLN A 182 5.82 8.50 -19.22
CA GLN A 182 6.25 8.89 -20.56
C GLN A 182 7.42 8.03 -21.05
N THR A 183 7.63 7.99 -22.36
CA THR A 183 8.81 7.33 -22.92
C THR A 183 10.05 8.20 -22.69
N VAL A 184 10.98 7.76 -21.86
CA VAL A 184 12.16 8.52 -21.46
C VAL A 184 13.43 7.83 -21.94
N SER A 185 14.39 8.62 -22.45
CA SER A 185 15.74 8.13 -22.77
C SER A 185 16.56 7.98 -21.49
N LEU A 186 17.14 6.80 -21.26
CA LEU A 186 18.01 6.53 -20.11
C LEU A 186 19.23 7.44 -20.12
N ASP A 187 19.82 7.71 -21.30
CA ASP A 187 20.96 8.62 -21.43
C ASP A 187 20.68 10.00 -20.83
N LYS A 188 19.49 10.57 -21.16
CA LYS A 188 19.13 11.91 -20.67
C LYS A 188 19.02 11.97 -19.15
N ILE A 189 18.46 10.94 -18.53
CA ILE A 189 18.34 10.88 -17.06
C ILE A 189 19.72 10.70 -16.41
N ILE A 190 20.52 9.77 -16.93
CA ILE A 190 21.85 9.47 -16.38
C ILE A 190 22.76 10.69 -16.48
N ILE A 191 22.74 11.41 -17.60
CA ILE A 191 23.51 12.65 -17.76
C ILE A 191 23.09 13.69 -16.70
N ARG A 192 21.79 13.87 -16.44
CA ARG A 192 21.33 14.79 -15.38
C ARG A 192 21.84 14.39 -14.00
N VAL A 193 21.73 13.12 -13.65
CA VAL A 193 22.22 12.62 -12.37
C VAL A 193 23.72 12.74 -12.26
N ALA A 194 24.47 12.47 -13.34
CA ALA A 194 25.92 12.68 -13.39
C ALA A 194 26.30 14.15 -13.17
N LEU A 195 25.60 15.07 -13.83
CA LEU A 195 25.84 16.53 -13.64
C LEU A 195 25.51 16.98 -12.23
N LYS A 196 24.45 16.48 -11.62
CA LYS A 196 24.06 16.78 -10.22
C LYS A 196 25.16 16.34 -9.23
N ASN A 197 25.84 15.23 -9.52
CA ASN A 197 26.88 14.65 -8.64
C ASN A 197 28.30 14.94 -9.13
N LYS A 198 28.49 15.83 -10.11
CA LYS A 198 29.79 16.06 -10.77
C LYS A 198 30.91 16.40 -9.80
N ASP A 199 30.66 17.36 -8.90
CA ASP A 199 31.66 17.82 -7.95
C ASP A 199 32.11 16.67 -7.03
N ASP A 200 31.13 15.92 -6.50
CA ASP A 200 31.42 14.79 -5.59
C ASP A 200 32.15 13.63 -6.32
N LEU A 201 31.85 13.39 -7.59
CA LEU A 201 32.57 12.40 -8.43
C LEU A 201 34.02 12.83 -8.65
N LEU A 202 34.26 14.10 -8.99
CA LEU A 202 35.61 14.65 -9.24
C LEU A 202 36.43 14.70 -7.95
N GLU A 203 35.89 15.23 -6.86
CA GLU A 203 36.57 15.31 -5.56
C GLU A 203 36.97 13.92 -5.03
N ASN A 204 36.17 12.90 -5.34
CA ASN A 204 36.43 11.55 -4.93
C ASN A 204 37.24 10.71 -5.93
N ASN A 205 37.64 11.28 -7.08
CA ASN A 205 38.36 10.59 -8.17
C ASN A 205 37.66 9.29 -8.59
N ILE A 206 36.36 9.38 -8.88
CA ILE A 206 35.53 8.24 -9.31
C ILE A 206 35.31 8.33 -10.82
N ASP A 207 35.73 7.30 -11.54
CA ASP A 207 35.45 7.16 -12.97
C ASP A 207 33.97 6.83 -13.18
N PHE A 208 33.26 7.66 -13.96
CA PHE A 208 31.84 7.46 -14.26
C PHE A 208 31.67 6.98 -15.69
N ILE A 209 31.33 5.70 -15.85
CA ILE A 209 31.26 5.01 -17.14
C ILE A 209 29.82 4.69 -17.47
N VAL A 210 29.34 5.09 -18.67
CA VAL A 210 27.94 4.90 -19.08
C VAL A 210 27.87 4.19 -20.42
N ASN A 211 27.04 3.13 -20.47
CA ASN A 211 26.75 2.37 -21.69
C ASN A 211 25.28 1.93 -21.68
N THR A 212 24.41 2.72 -22.30
CA THR A 212 22.96 2.50 -22.27
C THR A 212 22.37 2.06 -23.59
N ASN A 213 23.21 1.98 -24.67
CA ASN A 213 22.73 1.64 -26.02
C ASN A 213 21.55 2.50 -26.48
N SER A 214 21.41 3.74 -25.96
CA SER A 214 20.33 4.69 -26.26
C SER A 214 18.92 4.12 -25.99
N LEU A 215 18.80 3.20 -25.05
CA LEU A 215 17.52 2.57 -24.68
C LEU A 215 16.55 3.60 -24.07
N LYS A 216 15.26 3.36 -24.35
CA LYS A 216 14.17 4.16 -23.79
C LYS A 216 13.25 3.27 -22.96
N VAL A 217 12.72 3.80 -21.87
CA VAL A 217 11.80 3.12 -20.95
C VAL A 217 10.56 3.98 -20.73
N VAL A 218 9.43 3.34 -20.43
CA VAL A 218 8.22 4.04 -20.01
C VAL A 218 8.27 4.17 -18.49
N THR A 219 8.32 5.40 -18.00
CA THR A 219 8.41 5.69 -16.55
C THR A 219 8.12 7.18 -16.31
N ASP A 220 7.99 7.56 -15.05
CA ASP A 220 8.08 8.97 -14.67
C ASP A 220 9.55 9.37 -14.51
N TYR A 221 9.95 10.39 -15.30
CA TYR A 221 11.35 10.80 -15.38
C TYR A 221 11.87 11.39 -14.04
N LYS A 222 11.05 12.16 -13.29
CA LYS A 222 11.44 12.80 -12.03
C LYS A 222 11.71 11.77 -10.94
N TRP A 223 10.86 10.77 -10.87
CA TRP A 223 10.98 9.69 -9.91
C TRP A 223 12.17 8.78 -10.22
N LEU A 224 12.38 8.45 -11.50
CA LEU A 224 13.55 7.65 -11.91
C LEU A 224 14.86 8.43 -11.68
N GLU A 225 14.90 9.74 -11.94
CA GLU A 225 16.03 10.60 -11.64
C GLU A 225 16.36 10.56 -10.15
N PHE A 226 15.35 10.66 -9.28
CA PHE A 226 15.56 10.55 -7.83
C PHE A 226 16.09 9.18 -7.42
N ILE A 227 15.50 8.09 -7.93
CA ILE A 227 15.95 6.71 -7.63
C ILE A 227 17.43 6.55 -7.99
N LEU A 228 17.81 6.94 -9.20
CA LEU A 228 19.21 6.86 -9.66
C LEU A 228 20.13 7.74 -8.82
N ASN A 229 19.69 8.93 -8.46
CA ASN A 229 20.46 9.82 -7.60
C ASN A 229 20.73 9.19 -6.21
N GLN A 230 19.73 8.48 -5.62
CA GLN A 230 19.93 7.77 -4.35
C GLN A 230 20.95 6.63 -4.49
N VAL A 231 20.90 5.87 -5.59
CA VAL A 231 21.86 4.78 -5.86
C VAL A 231 23.27 5.33 -6.05
N ILE A 232 23.45 6.35 -6.89
CA ILE A 232 24.76 6.94 -7.19
C ILE A 232 25.35 7.61 -5.94
N ASN A 233 24.54 8.34 -5.16
CA ASN A 233 24.99 8.90 -3.89
C ASN A 233 25.47 7.84 -2.90
N ASN A 234 24.83 6.67 -2.88
CA ASN A 234 25.30 5.56 -2.07
C ASN A 234 26.63 5.02 -2.60
N SER A 235 26.79 4.85 -3.90
CA SER A 235 28.07 4.39 -4.51
C SER A 235 29.21 5.37 -4.22
N ILE A 236 28.99 6.69 -4.31
CA ILE A 236 29.97 7.71 -3.93
C ILE A 236 30.31 7.62 -2.44
N LYS A 237 29.31 7.54 -1.59
CA LYS A 237 29.46 7.53 -0.13
C LYS A 237 30.23 6.31 0.39
N TYR A 238 29.97 5.14 -0.20
CA TYR A 238 30.60 3.88 0.21
C TYR A 238 31.75 3.46 -0.69
N LYS A 239 32.39 4.42 -1.38
CA LYS A 239 33.61 4.15 -2.15
C LYS A 239 34.72 3.64 -1.27
N ARG A 240 35.60 2.79 -1.83
CA ARG A 240 36.89 2.44 -1.22
C ARG A 240 37.94 3.45 -1.63
N ASN A 241 38.95 3.59 -0.79
CA ASN A 241 40.12 4.43 -1.08
C ASN A 241 41.14 3.65 -1.94
N ILE A 242 40.78 3.37 -3.20
CA ILE A 242 41.60 2.65 -4.18
C ILE A 242 41.88 3.54 -5.39
N LYS A 243 42.99 3.27 -6.13
CA LYS A 243 43.45 4.09 -7.27
C LYS A 243 42.41 4.19 -8.41
N ASN A 244 41.60 3.13 -8.64
CA ASN A 244 40.69 3.04 -9.78
C ASN A 244 39.27 2.83 -9.24
N SER A 245 38.74 3.79 -8.50
CA SER A 245 37.31 3.78 -8.09
C SER A 245 36.44 4.11 -9.28
N TYR A 246 35.39 3.34 -9.53
CA TYR A 246 34.47 3.57 -10.64
C TYR A 246 33.02 3.31 -10.27
N ILE A 247 32.14 3.98 -10.99
CA ILE A 247 30.71 3.69 -11.07
C ILE A 247 30.39 3.44 -12.55
N LYS A 248 29.95 2.23 -12.86
CA LYS A 248 29.60 1.81 -14.22
C LYS A 248 28.09 1.61 -14.34
N ILE A 249 27.48 2.26 -15.34
CA ILE A 249 26.06 2.16 -15.64
C ILE A 249 25.91 1.51 -17.01
N ASP A 250 25.30 0.33 -17.03
CA ASP A 250 24.97 -0.38 -18.26
C ASP A 250 23.44 -0.53 -18.38
N ALA A 251 22.92 -0.42 -19.59
CA ALA A 251 21.53 -0.76 -19.89
C ALA A 251 21.45 -1.73 -21.06
N PHE A 252 20.67 -2.78 -20.93
CA PHE A 252 20.54 -3.83 -21.93
C PHE A 252 19.15 -4.47 -21.91
N LEU A 253 18.78 -5.10 -23.01
CA LEU A 253 17.55 -5.87 -23.14
C LEU A 253 17.83 -7.33 -22.75
N GLU A 254 17.04 -7.88 -21.84
CA GLU A 254 17.11 -9.28 -21.43
C GLU A 254 15.68 -9.81 -21.16
N ASN A 255 15.32 -10.92 -21.83
CA ASN A 255 13.99 -11.55 -21.71
C ASN A 255 12.83 -10.54 -21.88
N ASP A 256 12.88 -9.76 -22.95
CA ASP A 256 11.90 -8.70 -23.31
C ASP A 256 11.74 -7.59 -22.24
N LYS A 257 12.70 -7.47 -21.31
CA LYS A 257 12.74 -6.43 -20.30
C LYS A 257 14.02 -5.64 -20.39
N ILE A 258 13.90 -4.33 -20.18
CA ILE A 258 15.09 -3.48 -20.08
C ILE A 258 15.59 -3.53 -18.65
N LYS A 259 16.87 -3.87 -18.51
CA LYS A 259 17.60 -3.81 -17.25
C LYS A 259 18.60 -2.65 -17.27
N LEU A 260 18.59 -1.86 -16.22
CA LEU A 260 19.56 -0.83 -15.93
C LEU A 260 20.35 -1.24 -14.70
N THR A 261 21.66 -1.36 -14.84
CA THR A 261 22.56 -1.76 -13.77
C THR A 261 23.48 -0.62 -13.39
N VAL A 262 23.71 -0.44 -12.09
CA VAL A 262 24.69 0.48 -11.52
C VAL A 262 25.67 -0.37 -10.71
N LEU A 263 26.90 -0.46 -11.17
CA LEU A 263 27.98 -1.23 -10.55
C LEU A 263 29.03 -0.29 -9.97
N ASP A 264 29.33 -0.44 -8.70
CA ASP A 264 30.48 0.22 -8.05
C ASP A 264 31.46 -0.81 -7.46
N ASN A 265 32.72 -0.43 -7.37
CA ASN A 265 33.77 -1.21 -6.73
C ASN A 265 34.08 -0.73 -5.29
N GLY A 266 33.05 -0.30 -4.59
CA GLY A 266 33.10 0.20 -3.22
C GLY A 266 33.30 -0.88 -2.15
N TRP A 267 32.98 -0.54 -0.89
CA TRP A 267 33.12 -1.46 0.25
C TRP A 267 32.23 -2.70 0.17
N GLY A 268 31.19 -2.67 -0.66
CA GLY A 268 30.23 -3.75 -0.72
C GLY A 268 29.37 -3.84 0.56
N ILE A 269 28.47 -4.82 0.58
CA ILE A 269 27.50 -5.05 1.65
C ILE A 269 27.68 -6.46 2.19
N SER A 270 27.62 -6.61 3.52
CA SER A 270 27.71 -7.93 4.15
C SER A 270 26.49 -8.79 3.82
N LYS A 271 26.66 -10.12 3.77
CA LYS A 271 25.55 -11.06 3.56
C LYS A 271 24.43 -10.91 4.60
N ASN A 272 24.77 -10.52 5.84
CA ASN A 272 23.80 -10.31 6.92
C ASN A 272 23.00 -9.02 6.77
N ASP A 273 23.57 -8.00 6.12
CA ASP A 273 22.95 -6.70 5.91
C ASP A 273 22.14 -6.65 4.61
N LEU A 274 22.55 -7.43 3.59
CA LEU A 274 21.95 -7.41 2.25
C LEU A 274 20.41 -7.57 2.25
N PRO A 275 19.79 -8.47 3.02
CA PRO A 275 18.32 -8.58 3.08
C PRO A 275 17.63 -7.37 3.72
N LYS A 276 18.36 -6.50 4.42
CA LYS A 276 17.84 -5.38 5.21
C LYS A 276 18.07 -4.02 4.57
N VAL A 277 18.80 -3.94 3.45
CA VAL A 277 19.19 -2.66 2.82
C VAL A 277 18.03 -1.80 2.39
N PHE A 278 16.88 -2.40 2.13
CA PHE A 278 15.64 -1.71 1.79
C PHE A 278 14.72 -1.43 2.99
N ASN A 279 15.13 -1.80 4.21
CA ASN A 279 14.31 -1.51 5.39
C ASN A 279 14.43 -0.03 5.78
N LYS A 280 13.34 0.53 6.27
CA LYS A 280 13.27 1.93 6.73
C LYS A 280 14.31 2.19 7.82
N SER A 281 15.07 3.27 7.64
CA SER A 281 16.12 3.72 8.60
C SER A 281 17.24 2.70 8.85
N PHE A 282 17.43 1.73 7.96
CA PHE A 282 18.52 0.78 8.09
C PHE A 282 19.83 1.42 7.65
N THR A 283 20.82 1.38 8.55
CA THR A 283 22.21 1.76 8.27
C THR A 283 23.07 0.56 8.61
N GLY A 284 23.65 -0.10 7.61
CA GLY A 284 24.49 -1.30 7.82
C GLY A 284 25.68 -1.04 8.74
N SER A 285 26.40 -2.12 9.07
CA SER A 285 27.58 -2.09 9.94
C SER A 285 28.62 -1.04 9.52
N ASN A 286 28.78 -0.80 8.22
CA ASN A 286 29.64 0.26 7.67
C ASN A 286 29.08 1.69 7.88
N GLY A 287 27.77 1.84 8.09
CA GLY A 287 27.10 3.11 8.36
C GLY A 287 27.27 3.61 9.80
N ILE A 288 27.55 2.71 10.73
CA ILE A 288 27.78 3.05 12.15
C ILE A 288 29.09 3.84 12.31
N TYR A 289 30.10 3.51 11.52
CA TYR A 289 31.41 4.23 11.51
C TYR A 289 31.33 5.58 10.79
N ASN A 290 30.40 5.74 9.85
CA ASN A 290 30.09 7.00 9.18
C ASN A 290 28.73 7.53 9.66
N SER A 291 28.67 8.25 10.78
CA SER A 291 27.47 8.79 11.46
C SER A 291 26.57 9.73 10.61
N LYS A 292 26.55 9.57 9.28
CA LYS A 292 26.02 10.53 8.30
C LYS A 292 24.88 10.01 7.42
N SER A 293 24.27 8.83 7.70
CA SER A 293 23.19 8.30 6.85
C SER A 293 21.87 8.16 7.58
N THR A 294 20.78 8.61 6.93
CA THR A 294 19.41 8.48 7.43
C THR A 294 18.85 7.05 7.30
N GLY A 295 19.47 6.19 6.45
CA GLY A 295 18.91 4.89 6.09
C GLY A 295 17.59 4.96 5.30
N MET A 296 17.23 6.14 4.78
CA MET A 296 15.96 6.34 4.07
C MET A 296 16.09 6.24 2.54
N GLY A 297 17.27 6.50 1.97
CA GLY A 297 17.46 6.63 0.51
C GLY A 297 17.05 5.38 -0.27
N LEU A 298 17.62 4.20 0.05
CA LEU A 298 17.28 2.94 -0.63
C LEU A 298 15.85 2.46 -0.31
N TYR A 299 15.35 2.72 0.89
CA TYR A 299 13.96 2.44 1.25
C TYR A 299 12.98 3.21 0.36
N ILE A 300 13.18 4.52 0.18
CA ILE A 300 12.35 5.36 -0.70
C ILE A 300 12.51 4.92 -2.15
N ALA A 301 13.75 4.66 -2.61
CA ALA A 301 14.02 4.18 -3.96
C ALA A 301 13.28 2.86 -4.27
N LYS A 302 13.31 1.89 -3.33
CA LYS A 302 12.58 0.63 -3.47
C LYS A 302 11.07 0.86 -3.56
N LYS A 303 10.52 1.65 -2.65
CA LYS A 303 9.09 1.97 -2.62
C LYS A 303 8.61 2.65 -3.90
N LEU A 304 9.41 3.56 -4.45
CA LEU A 304 9.12 4.24 -5.72
C LEU A 304 9.21 3.30 -6.91
N CYS A 305 10.22 2.42 -6.97
CA CYS A 305 10.31 1.39 -7.99
C CYS A 305 9.07 0.50 -8.00
N ASP A 306 8.64 0.04 -6.83
CA ASP A 306 7.46 -0.82 -6.70
C ASP A 306 6.18 -0.10 -7.18
N LYS A 307 6.01 1.18 -6.84
CA LYS A 307 4.88 2.01 -7.31
C LYS A 307 4.92 2.29 -8.82
N LEU A 308 6.10 2.48 -9.39
CA LEU A 308 6.29 2.64 -10.83
C LEU A 308 6.19 1.32 -11.60
N GLY A 309 5.96 0.20 -10.93
CA GLY A 309 5.92 -1.12 -11.57
C GLY A 309 7.29 -1.63 -12.01
N HIS A 310 8.37 -1.14 -11.39
CA HIS A 310 9.73 -1.57 -11.65
C HIS A 310 10.23 -2.47 -10.52
N LYS A 311 11.20 -3.33 -10.82
CA LYS A 311 11.86 -4.16 -9.81
C LYS A 311 13.24 -3.59 -9.48
N LEU A 312 13.52 -3.35 -8.19
CA LEU A 312 14.84 -2.93 -7.70
C LEU A 312 15.48 -4.08 -6.92
N GLU A 313 16.68 -4.48 -7.34
CA GLU A 313 17.46 -5.56 -6.74
C GLU A 313 18.89 -5.09 -6.44
N ILE A 314 19.51 -5.70 -5.43
CA ILE A 314 20.91 -5.42 -5.06
C ILE A 314 21.63 -6.73 -4.86
N GLU A 315 22.79 -6.84 -5.50
CA GLU A 315 23.79 -7.88 -5.28
C GLU A 315 25.09 -7.24 -4.83
N SER A 316 25.77 -7.83 -3.86
CA SER A 316 27.00 -7.25 -3.35
C SER A 316 27.91 -8.30 -2.72
N THR A 317 29.21 -8.05 -2.82
CA THR A 317 30.23 -8.79 -2.11
C THR A 317 31.11 -7.81 -1.35
N ILE A 318 31.26 -8.05 -0.03
CA ILE A 318 32.07 -7.18 0.84
C ILE A 318 33.48 -7.03 0.30
N ASN A 319 34.03 -5.83 0.36
CA ASN A 319 35.34 -5.45 -0.17
C ASN A 319 35.55 -5.69 -1.68
N SER A 320 34.48 -5.85 -2.45
CA SER A 320 34.54 -6.12 -3.88
C SER A 320 33.67 -5.17 -4.70
N TYR A 321 32.35 -5.30 -4.62
CA TYR A 321 31.44 -4.53 -5.44
C TYR A 321 30.03 -4.42 -4.83
N THR A 322 29.27 -3.44 -5.31
CA THR A 322 27.80 -3.41 -5.20
C THR A 322 27.22 -3.25 -6.60
N LEU A 323 26.25 -4.08 -6.93
CA LEU A 323 25.49 -4.06 -8.18
C LEU A 323 24.01 -3.79 -7.85
N VAL A 324 23.48 -2.67 -8.30
CA VAL A 324 22.07 -2.33 -8.22
C VAL A 324 21.45 -2.53 -9.57
N THR A 325 20.35 -3.28 -9.65
CA THR A 325 19.62 -3.56 -10.90
C THR A 325 18.19 -3.02 -10.82
N ILE A 326 17.81 -2.20 -11.79
CA ILE A 326 16.43 -1.77 -12.01
C ILE A 326 15.90 -2.48 -13.25
N THR A 327 14.84 -3.27 -13.11
CA THR A 327 14.16 -3.95 -14.22
C THR A 327 12.86 -3.24 -14.53
N PHE A 328 12.69 -2.80 -15.77
CA PHE A 328 11.50 -2.08 -16.27
C PHE A 328 10.48 -3.04 -16.89
N GLY A 329 9.20 -2.69 -16.85
CA GLY A 329 8.16 -3.40 -17.59
C GLY A 329 7.69 -4.72 -16.94
N ILE A 330 7.52 -4.76 -15.61
CA ILE A 330 7.17 -5.99 -14.87
C ILE A 330 5.66 -6.21 -14.77
N ASN A 331 4.84 -5.17 -14.80
CA ASN A 331 3.39 -5.25 -14.54
C ASN A 331 2.55 -5.10 -15.80
N ASP A 332 1.37 -5.75 -15.84
CA ASP A 332 0.35 -5.63 -16.91
C ASP A 332 -0.11 -4.19 -17.16
N PHE A 333 0.07 -3.29 -16.23
CA PHE A 333 -0.14 -1.85 -16.36
C PHE A 333 0.64 -1.25 -17.54
N TYR A 334 1.86 -1.75 -17.82
CA TYR A 334 2.70 -1.34 -18.94
C TYR A 334 2.15 -1.78 -20.30
N ASN A 335 1.53 -2.97 -20.36
CA ASN A 335 0.96 -3.51 -21.60
C ASN A 335 -0.25 -2.66 -22.05
N ASN A 336 -1.02 -2.15 -21.12
CA ASN A 336 -2.17 -1.27 -21.38
C ASN A 336 -1.74 0.15 -21.81
N TYR A 337 -0.68 0.71 -21.22
CA TYR A 337 -0.18 2.04 -21.58
C TYR A 337 0.54 2.06 -22.94
N SER A 338 1.30 1.02 -23.28
CA SER A 338 1.96 0.91 -24.58
C SER A 338 0.99 0.71 -25.74
N SER A 339 -0.23 0.23 -25.48
CA SER A 339 -1.30 0.12 -26.45
C SER A 339 -2.04 1.43 -26.72
N ILE A 340 -2.09 2.33 -25.72
CA ILE A 340 -2.75 3.66 -25.83
C ILE A 340 -1.85 4.68 -26.54
N THR A 341 -0.53 4.57 -26.44
CA THR A 341 0.43 5.46 -27.12
C THR A 341 0.75 5.09 -28.57
N LYS A 342 0.12 4.04 -29.13
CA LYS A 342 0.24 3.64 -30.53
C LYS A 342 -0.93 4.11 -31.41
N LEU A 343 -1.81 4.96 -30.92
CA LEU A 343 -2.81 5.73 -31.63
C LEU A 343 -2.34 7.19 -31.70
#